data_d64ff9993560e5abb5960b12e283b172
#
_entry.id   d64ff9993560e5abb5960b12e283b172
#
_cell.length_a   1.000
_cell.length_b   1.000
_cell.length_c   1.000
_cell.angle_alpha   90.00
_cell.angle_beta   90.00
_cell.angle_gamma   90.00
#
_symmetry.space_group_name_H-M   'P 1'
#
loop_
_entity.id
_entity.type
_entity.pdbx_description
1 polymer ?
#
loop_
_entity_poly.entity_id
_entity_poly.type
_entity_poly.pdbx_seq_one_letter_code
_entity_poly.pdbx_strand_id
1 'polypeptide(L)'
;MTRGKVHSLESFGLVDGPGVRYVIFLQGCPMRCQYCHNPETWTTEGGSWWSAEELFRQAYRYKNYWKKKGQAHGGITVSGGEPLLQWEFVTELFTLAKEKKVHTALDTAGSIFGASRLPMEGFERLMEVTDLILLDLKEMNPQKHKKLTGMENAPILEMARWLSDHGKEMWVRHVVVPGLTDSREELLEMKAFLDSLKTVTRVELLPYHTMGRAKWENLGIPYVLDGVPTPTEEEMKEAEALVGIPLGTVFSGFLSVPSGNTEK
;
A
#
# COMPACT_ATOMS: atom_id res chain seq x y z
N MET A 1 2.94 -26.19 -6.09
CA MET A 1 3.74 -24.96 -6.24
C MET A 1 2.92 -23.94 -7.00
N THR A 2 2.51 -22.90 -6.31
CA THR A 2 1.82 -21.79 -6.95
C THR A 2 2.84 -20.90 -7.69
N ARG A 3 2.39 -20.29 -8.79
CA ARG A 3 3.17 -19.30 -9.51
C ARG A 3 2.45 -17.97 -9.45
N GLY A 4 3.21 -16.92 -9.14
CA GLY A 4 2.72 -15.55 -9.12
C GLY A 4 3.28 -14.74 -10.27
N LYS A 5 2.49 -13.79 -10.72
CA LYS A 5 2.88 -12.83 -11.77
C LYS A 5 3.42 -11.57 -11.12
N VAL A 6 4.71 -11.36 -11.22
CA VAL A 6 5.45 -10.25 -10.61
C VAL A 6 5.68 -9.16 -11.65
N HIS A 7 5.30 -7.93 -11.33
CA HIS A 7 5.55 -6.75 -12.15
C HIS A 7 7.00 -6.29 -12.01
N SER A 8 7.43 -6.03 -10.76
CA SER A 8 8.77 -5.52 -10.47
C SER A 8 9.22 -5.86 -9.04
N LEU A 9 10.50 -5.70 -8.77
CA LEU A 9 11.15 -5.99 -7.51
C LEU A 9 11.97 -4.78 -7.06
N GLU A 10 11.88 -4.43 -5.78
CA GLU A 10 12.70 -3.41 -5.13
C GLU A 10 13.45 -4.01 -3.94
N SER A 11 14.77 -3.88 -3.91
CA SER A 11 15.59 -4.54 -2.89
C SER A 11 15.82 -3.72 -1.61
N PHE A 12 15.54 -2.42 -1.65
CA PHE A 12 15.77 -1.48 -0.56
C PHE A 12 14.61 -0.52 -0.32
N GLY A 13 13.37 -1.03 -0.24
CA GLY A 13 12.21 -0.24 0.15
C GLY A 13 12.36 0.28 1.58
N LEU A 14 12.21 1.58 1.77
CA LEU A 14 12.35 2.25 3.07
C LEU A 14 11.00 2.78 3.58
N VAL A 15 9.98 2.76 2.73
CA VAL A 15 8.64 3.31 3.01
C VAL A 15 7.53 2.25 2.97
N ASP A 16 7.88 1.00 2.72
CA ASP A 16 6.94 -0.10 2.49
C ASP A 16 6.81 -1.02 3.71
N GLY A 17 6.88 -0.45 4.90
CA GLY A 17 6.81 -1.15 6.18
C GLY A 17 8.05 -0.92 7.05
N PRO A 18 8.17 -1.62 8.18
CA PRO A 18 9.25 -1.39 9.14
C PRO A 18 10.61 -1.85 8.61
N GLY A 19 11.65 -1.04 8.88
CA GLY A 19 13.03 -1.34 8.50
C GLY A 19 13.26 -1.35 6.98
N VAL A 20 14.29 -2.06 6.53
CA VAL A 20 14.57 -2.23 5.10
C VAL A 20 13.73 -3.38 4.56
N ARG A 21 13.02 -3.15 3.46
CA ARG A 21 12.12 -4.14 2.85
C ARG A 21 12.64 -4.63 1.50
N TYR A 22 12.45 -5.90 1.23
CA TYR A 22 12.43 -6.39 -0.14
C TYR A 22 10.99 -6.34 -0.63
N VAL A 23 10.70 -5.41 -1.55
CA VAL A 23 9.34 -5.17 -2.02
C VAL A 23 9.10 -5.92 -3.32
N ILE A 24 7.98 -6.62 -3.38
CA ILE A 24 7.53 -7.39 -4.52
C ILE A 24 6.22 -6.77 -5.01
N PHE A 25 6.26 -6.17 -6.19
CA PHE A 25 5.08 -5.60 -6.83
C PHE A 25 4.44 -6.64 -7.75
N LEU A 26 3.23 -7.07 -7.40
CA LEU A 26 2.48 -8.05 -8.18
C LEU A 26 1.72 -7.40 -9.34
N GLN A 27 1.47 -8.18 -10.38
CA GLN A 27 0.69 -7.78 -11.54
C GLN A 27 -0.80 -8.06 -11.32
N GLY A 28 -1.65 -7.15 -11.79
CA GLY A 28 -3.09 -7.21 -11.70
C GLY A 28 -3.67 -6.32 -10.59
N CYS A 29 -4.63 -5.45 -10.95
CA CYS A 29 -5.39 -4.64 -10.00
C CYS A 29 -6.80 -4.41 -10.55
N PRO A 30 -7.87 -4.61 -9.76
CA PRO A 30 -9.22 -4.33 -10.20
C PRO A 30 -9.58 -2.84 -10.08
N MET A 31 -8.81 -2.08 -9.29
CA MET A 31 -9.04 -0.65 -9.08
C MET A 31 -8.47 0.19 -10.23
N ARG A 32 -8.99 1.42 -10.36
CA ARG A 32 -8.56 2.43 -11.35
C ARG A 32 -8.37 3.77 -10.66
N CYS A 33 -7.55 3.75 -9.59
CA CYS A 33 -7.30 4.95 -8.79
C CYS A 33 -6.73 6.07 -9.65
N GLN A 34 -7.33 7.26 -9.59
CA GLN A 34 -6.96 8.41 -10.42
C GLN A 34 -5.52 8.90 -10.18
N TYR A 35 -4.97 8.62 -8.99
CA TYR A 35 -3.57 8.94 -8.62
C TYR A 35 -2.64 7.72 -8.64
N CYS A 36 -2.97 6.67 -9.38
CA CYS A 36 -2.17 5.45 -9.37
C CYS A 36 -0.74 5.70 -9.86
N HIS A 37 0.25 5.27 -9.07
CA HIS A 37 1.66 5.37 -9.45
C HIS A 37 2.14 4.19 -10.32
N ASN A 38 1.35 3.09 -10.36
CA ASN A 38 1.70 1.88 -11.09
C ASN A 38 0.55 1.42 -12.01
N PRO A 39 0.04 2.27 -12.93
CA PRO A 39 -1.05 1.90 -13.83
C PRO A 39 -0.71 0.69 -14.73
N GLU A 40 0.59 0.42 -14.94
CA GLU A 40 1.08 -0.77 -15.66
C GLU A 40 0.65 -2.07 -14.98
N THR A 41 0.35 -2.05 -13.68
CA THR A 41 -0.12 -3.22 -12.93
C THR A 41 -1.64 -3.48 -13.07
N TRP A 42 -2.39 -2.62 -13.74
CA TRP A 42 -3.85 -2.76 -13.82
C TRP A 42 -4.29 -4.01 -14.59
N THR A 43 -3.57 -4.35 -15.64
CA THR A 43 -3.87 -5.55 -16.43
C THR A 43 -3.29 -6.80 -15.78
N THR A 44 -3.80 -7.96 -16.14
CA THR A 44 -3.18 -9.24 -15.81
C THR A 44 -2.13 -9.67 -16.83
N GLU A 45 -1.92 -8.87 -17.86
CA GLU A 45 -0.87 -9.03 -18.86
C GLU A 45 0.41 -8.35 -18.39
N GLY A 46 1.56 -8.69 -18.96
CA GLY A 46 2.86 -8.18 -18.52
C GLY A 46 3.42 -8.92 -17.31
N GLY A 47 4.50 -8.37 -16.72
CA GLY A 47 5.21 -9.00 -15.61
C GLY A 47 5.87 -10.34 -15.96
N SER A 48 6.44 -11.00 -14.98
CA SER A 48 7.14 -12.29 -15.10
C SER A 48 6.57 -13.31 -14.14
N TRP A 49 6.53 -14.57 -14.57
CA TRP A 49 6.07 -15.68 -13.74
C TRP A 49 7.19 -16.18 -12.82
N TRP A 50 6.92 -16.22 -11.53
CA TRP A 50 7.82 -16.72 -10.49
C TRP A 50 7.16 -17.81 -9.67
N SER A 51 7.92 -18.83 -9.26
CA SER A 51 7.51 -19.66 -8.13
C SER A 51 7.80 -18.93 -6.79
N ALA A 52 7.05 -19.27 -5.76
CA ALA A 52 7.27 -18.69 -4.42
C ALA A 52 8.70 -18.95 -3.91
N GLU A 53 9.24 -20.14 -4.19
CA GLU A 53 10.59 -20.53 -3.77
C GLU A 53 11.69 -19.76 -4.50
N GLU A 54 11.56 -19.58 -5.83
CA GLU A 54 12.53 -18.80 -6.60
C GLU A 54 12.58 -17.36 -6.10
N LEU A 55 11.39 -16.76 -5.90
CA LEU A 55 11.27 -15.40 -5.44
C LEU A 55 11.76 -15.22 -4.01
N PHE A 56 11.38 -16.15 -3.12
CA PHE A 56 11.90 -16.15 -1.74
C PHE A 56 13.41 -16.27 -1.70
N ARG A 57 13.99 -17.19 -2.49
CA ARG A 57 15.46 -17.38 -2.57
C ARG A 57 16.15 -16.08 -3.01
N GLN A 58 15.58 -15.38 -3.96
CA GLN A 58 16.10 -14.09 -4.42
C GLN A 58 16.02 -13.03 -3.32
N ALA A 59 14.86 -12.85 -2.69
CA ALA A 59 14.67 -11.90 -1.60
C ALA A 59 15.57 -12.20 -0.41
N TYR A 60 15.74 -13.48 -0.04
CA TYR A 60 16.53 -13.90 1.12
C TYR A 60 18.04 -13.60 1.01
N ARG A 61 18.53 -13.29 -0.20
CA ARG A 61 19.92 -12.81 -0.39
C ARG A 61 20.15 -11.47 0.32
N TYR A 62 19.10 -10.70 0.55
CA TYR A 62 19.14 -9.39 1.21
C TYR A 62 18.92 -9.45 2.73
N LYS A 63 18.82 -10.64 3.33
CA LYS A 63 18.54 -10.87 4.76
C LYS A 63 19.45 -10.11 5.73
N ASN A 64 20.70 -9.82 5.35
CA ASN A 64 21.66 -9.10 6.19
C ASN A 64 21.26 -7.63 6.42
N TYR A 65 20.45 -7.04 5.52
CA TYR A 65 19.93 -5.70 5.65
C TYR A 65 18.66 -5.63 6.50
N TRP A 66 18.02 -6.76 6.78
CA TRP A 66 16.81 -6.84 7.58
C TRP A 66 17.05 -6.87 9.09
N LYS A 67 18.28 -7.17 9.50
CA LYS A 67 18.67 -7.31 10.92
C LYS A 67 19.66 -6.21 11.28
N LYS A 68 19.17 -5.08 11.78
CA LYS A 68 20.03 -4.04 12.33
C LYS A 68 19.75 -3.90 13.82
N LYS A 69 20.81 -4.03 14.65
CA LYS A 69 20.70 -3.92 16.11
C LYS A 69 20.11 -2.54 16.48
N GLY A 70 18.97 -2.51 17.18
CA GLY A 70 18.31 -1.29 17.62
C GLY A 70 17.37 -0.62 16.58
N GLN A 71 17.12 -1.25 15.44
CA GLN A 71 16.14 -0.78 14.46
C GLN A 71 15.01 -1.79 14.28
N ALA A 72 13.87 -1.31 13.74
CA ALA A 72 12.76 -2.18 13.37
C ALA A 72 13.24 -3.29 12.41
N HIS A 73 12.70 -4.49 12.60
CA HIS A 73 13.06 -5.63 11.75
C HIS A 73 12.52 -5.42 10.34
N GLY A 74 13.42 -5.36 9.35
CA GLY A 74 13.08 -5.42 7.94
C GLY A 74 12.55 -6.79 7.53
N GLY A 75 12.24 -6.96 6.24
CA GLY A 75 11.72 -8.22 5.73
C GLY A 75 11.20 -8.10 4.30
N ILE A 76 10.14 -8.85 4.01
CA ILE A 76 9.50 -8.87 2.69
C ILE A 76 8.18 -8.11 2.77
N THR A 77 7.93 -7.25 1.78
CA THR A 77 6.61 -6.64 1.54
C THR A 77 6.10 -7.10 0.17
N VAL A 78 4.86 -7.54 0.12
CA VAL A 78 4.16 -7.79 -1.13
C VAL A 78 3.13 -6.68 -1.34
N SER A 79 3.26 -6.00 -2.46
CA SER A 79 2.49 -4.85 -2.91
C SER A 79 2.18 -4.99 -4.40
N GLY A 80 2.03 -3.89 -5.13
CA GLY A 80 1.96 -3.87 -6.59
C GLY A 80 0.67 -3.31 -7.14
N GLY A 81 -0.10 -4.14 -7.84
CA GLY A 81 -1.50 -3.89 -8.13
C GLY A 81 -2.36 -4.14 -6.90
N GLU A 82 -3.06 -5.27 -6.87
CA GLU A 82 -3.77 -5.74 -5.67
C GLU A 82 -3.29 -7.17 -5.34
N PRO A 83 -2.44 -7.35 -4.33
CA PRO A 83 -1.82 -8.64 -4.06
C PRO A 83 -2.82 -9.72 -3.64
N LEU A 84 -3.98 -9.36 -3.10
CA LEU A 84 -5.04 -10.31 -2.79
C LEU A 84 -5.57 -11.05 -4.02
N LEU A 85 -5.38 -10.54 -5.24
CA LEU A 85 -5.69 -11.26 -6.47
C LEU A 85 -4.87 -12.53 -6.64
N GLN A 86 -3.72 -12.60 -6.00
CA GLN A 86 -2.77 -13.71 -6.06
C GLN A 86 -2.49 -14.28 -4.66
N TRP A 87 -3.53 -14.29 -3.80
CA TRP A 87 -3.42 -14.63 -2.39
C TRP A 87 -2.79 -16.01 -2.13
N GLU A 88 -3.04 -17.01 -2.96
CA GLU A 88 -2.44 -18.35 -2.83
C GLU A 88 -0.91 -18.29 -2.97
N PHE A 89 -0.43 -17.55 -3.98
CA PHE A 89 0.99 -17.34 -4.19
C PHE A 89 1.63 -16.55 -3.03
N VAL A 90 0.95 -15.50 -2.56
CA VAL A 90 1.42 -14.69 -1.43
C VAL A 90 1.48 -15.53 -0.16
N THR A 91 0.48 -16.38 0.09
CA THR A 91 0.46 -17.29 1.24
C THR A 91 1.65 -18.25 1.20
N GLU A 92 1.94 -18.88 0.07
CA GLU A 92 3.10 -19.78 -0.07
C GLU A 92 4.42 -19.03 0.14
N LEU A 93 4.58 -17.85 -0.45
CA LEU A 93 5.77 -17.01 -0.28
C LEU A 93 5.97 -16.59 1.18
N PHE A 94 4.92 -16.16 1.86
CA PHE A 94 4.99 -15.76 3.27
C PHE A 94 5.22 -16.96 4.20
N THR A 95 4.69 -18.14 3.88
CA THR A 95 5.00 -19.38 4.60
C THR A 95 6.51 -19.66 4.59
N LEU A 96 7.14 -19.60 3.42
CA LEU A 96 8.59 -19.74 3.29
C LEU A 96 9.38 -18.68 4.09
N ALA A 97 8.86 -17.44 4.12
CA ALA A 97 9.43 -16.37 4.90
C ALA A 97 9.33 -16.64 6.42
N LYS A 98 8.18 -17.12 6.89
CA LYS A 98 7.95 -17.47 8.30
C LYS A 98 8.83 -18.63 8.77
N GLU A 99 9.09 -19.65 7.95
CA GLU A 99 10.04 -20.74 8.23
C GLU A 99 11.46 -20.21 8.52
N LYS A 100 11.85 -19.09 7.92
CA LYS A 100 13.14 -18.42 8.13
C LYS A 100 13.07 -17.25 9.11
N LYS A 101 11.93 -17.07 9.82
CA LYS A 101 11.69 -15.96 10.77
C LYS A 101 11.89 -14.58 10.13
N VAL A 102 11.49 -14.43 8.87
CA VAL A 102 11.47 -13.16 8.14
C VAL A 102 10.13 -12.50 8.35
N HIS A 103 10.16 -11.20 8.66
CA HIS A 103 8.95 -10.39 8.83
C HIS A 103 8.25 -10.18 7.49
N THR A 104 6.93 -10.35 7.47
CA THR A 104 6.09 -10.25 6.28
C THR A 104 5.13 -9.08 6.39
N ALA A 105 4.99 -8.29 5.33
CA ALA A 105 4.02 -7.22 5.24
C ALA A 105 3.22 -7.34 3.94
N LEU A 106 1.92 -7.13 4.04
CA LEU A 106 0.99 -7.12 2.92
C LEU A 106 0.50 -5.69 2.71
N ASP A 107 0.81 -5.10 1.56
CA ASP A 107 0.37 -3.75 1.17
C ASP A 107 -0.79 -3.88 0.18
N THR A 108 -1.99 -3.55 0.63
CA THR A 108 -3.25 -3.84 -0.08
C THR A 108 -4.30 -2.76 0.15
N ALA A 109 -5.16 -2.57 -0.82
CA ALA A 109 -6.39 -1.80 -0.62
C ALA A 109 -7.55 -2.67 -0.08
N GLY A 110 -7.44 -4.00 -0.10
CA GLY A 110 -8.52 -4.88 0.38
C GLY A 110 -9.75 -4.91 -0.52
N SER A 111 -9.64 -4.41 -1.74
CA SER A 111 -10.78 -4.14 -2.63
C SER A 111 -11.58 -5.37 -3.06
N ILE A 112 -11.03 -6.57 -2.84
CA ILE A 112 -11.68 -7.85 -3.18
C ILE A 112 -12.02 -8.69 -1.94
N PHE A 113 -11.94 -8.12 -0.74
CA PHE A 113 -12.34 -8.82 0.48
C PHE A 113 -13.83 -9.24 0.37
N GLY A 114 -14.14 -10.47 0.76
CA GLY A 114 -15.49 -11.04 0.63
C GLY A 114 -15.90 -11.46 -0.80
N ALA A 115 -15.05 -11.24 -1.82
CA ALA A 115 -15.34 -11.71 -3.17
C ALA A 115 -15.07 -13.22 -3.30
N SER A 116 -15.80 -13.89 -4.19
CA SER A 116 -15.69 -15.34 -4.40
C SER A 116 -14.27 -15.82 -4.76
N ARG A 117 -13.46 -14.96 -5.37
CA ARG A 117 -12.05 -15.26 -5.70
C ARG A 117 -11.10 -15.24 -4.50
N LEU A 118 -11.53 -14.69 -3.37
CA LEU A 118 -10.82 -14.67 -2.09
C LEU A 118 -11.74 -15.29 -1.03
N PRO A 119 -11.83 -16.62 -0.92
CA PRO A 119 -12.64 -17.25 0.12
C PRO A 119 -12.07 -16.93 1.50
N MET A 120 -12.95 -16.80 2.50
CA MET A 120 -12.54 -16.42 3.86
C MET A 120 -11.47 -17.36 4.44
N GLU A 121 -11.60 -18.67 4.26
CA GLU A 121 -10.57 -19.64 4.66
C GLU A 121 -9.20 -19.33 4.02
N GLY A 122 -9.19 -18.90 2.75
CA GLY A 122 -7.96 -18.50 2.05
C GLY A 122 -7.37 -17.21 2.63
N PHE A 123 -8.22 -16.23 2.94
CA PHE A 123 -7.81 -14.98 3.58
C PHE A 123 -7.25 -15.24 4.98
N GLU A 124 -7.91 -16.05 5.79
CA GLU A 124 -7.47 -16.44 7.14
C GLU A 124 -6.09 -17.10 7.10
N ARG A 125 -5.88 -18.06 6.18
CA ARG A 125 -4.56 -18.70 6.00
C ARG A 125 -3.47 -17.70 5.60
N LEU A 126 -3.78 -16.72 4.74
CA LEU A 126 -2.84 -15.65 4.42
C LEU A 126 -2.52 -14.80 5.66
N MET A 127 -3.52 -14.49 6.47
CA MET A 127 -3.33 -13.72 7.70
C MET A 127 -2.51 -14.45 8.76
N GLU A 128 -2.53 -15.79 8.82
CA GLU A 128 -1.67 -16.57 9.72
C GLU A 128 -0.17 -16.35 9.46
N VAL A 129 0.19 -16.09 8.21
CA VAL A 129 1.58 -15.89 7.78
C VAL A 129 1.94 -14.43 7.50
N THR A 130 1.02 -13.50 7.77
CA THR A 130 1.21 -12.04 7.60
C THR A 130 1.40 -11.39 8.98
N ASP A 131 2.51 -10.66 9.16
CA ASP A 131 2.81 -9.96 10.41
C ASP A 131 2.17 -8.56 10.45
N LEU A 132 2.18 -7.84 9.33
CA LEU A 132 1.70 -6.46 9.22
C LEU A 132 0.88 -6.27 7.95
N ILE A 133 -0.21 -5.55 8.06
CA ILE A 133 -0.97 -5.08 6.91
C ILE A 133 -0.76 -3.57 6.74
N LEU A 134 -0.33 -3.15 5.54
CA LEU A 134 -0.36 -1.77 5.09
C LEU A 134 -1.68 -1.61 4.33
N LEU A 135 -2.65 -0.97 4.97
CA LEU A 135 -4.02 -0.86 4.42
C LEU A 135 -4.26 0.53 3.87
N ASP A 136 -4.57 0.60 2.59
CA ASP A 136 -4.96 1.84 1.93
C ASP A 136 -6.43 2.19 2.17
N LEU A 137 -6.72 3.21 2.96
CA LEU A 137 -8.02 3.87 3.01
C LEU A 137 -8.01 5.07 2.06
N LYS A 138 -8.70 4.92 0.93
CA LYS A 138 -8.56 5.90 -0.16
C LYS A 138 -9.60 7.03 -0.09
N GLU A 139 -10.80 6.73 0.40
CA GLU A 139 -11.90 7.66 0.55
C GLU A 139 -13.00 7.00 1.40
N MET A 140 -13.58 7.76 2.33
CA MET A 140 -14.62 7.23 3.23
C MET A 140 -16.01 7.27 2.59
N ASN A 141 -16.33 8.34 1.84
CA ASN A 141 -17.61 8.45 1.16
C ASN A 141 -17.71 7.43 0.01
N PRO A 142 -18.73 6.53 -0.02
CA PRO A 142 -18.81 5.46 -1.02
C PRO A 142 -18.87 5.95 -2.47
N GLN A 143 -19.62 7.04 -2.73
CA GLN A 143 -19.79 7.60 -4.07
C GLN A 143 -18.50 8.24 -4.57
N LYS A 144 -17.81 9.00 -3.71
CA LYS A 144 -16.51 9.59 -4.02
C LYS A 144 -15.45 8.50 -4.19
N HIS A 145 -15.43 7.49 -3.33
CA HIS A 145 -14.54 6.35 -3.46
C HIS A 145 -14.70 5.66 -4.81
N LYS A 146 -15.92 5.38 -5.20
CA LYS A 146 -16.22 4.75 -6.51
C LYS A 146 -15.77 5.61 -7.68
N LYS A 147 -15.97 6.94 -7.60
CA LYS A 147 -15.47 7.88 -8.60
C LYS A 147 -13.94 7.93 -8.65
N LEU A 148 -13.28 7.88 -7.50
CA LEU A 148 -11.82 7.97 -7.36
C LEU A 148 -11.11 6.69 -7.81
N THR A 149 -11.71 5.52 -7.54
CA THR A 149 -11.04 4.22 -7.64
C THR A 149 -11.69 3.23 -8.62
N GLY A 150 -12.91 3.51 -9.04
CA GLY A 150 -13.72 2.59 -9.85
C GLY A 150 -14.40 1.46 -9.07
N MET A 151 -14.22 1.38 -7.74
CA MET A 151 -14.75 0.31 -6.89
C MET A 151 -15.44 0.86 -5.63
N GLU A 152 -16.26 0.04 -5.00
CA GLU A 152 -16.88 0.36 -3.71
C GLU A 152 -15.86 0.27 -2.57
N ASN A 153 -16.03 1.06 -1.50
CA ASN A 153 -15.17 1.01 -0.31
C ASN A 153 -15.64 0.00 0.74
N ALA A 154 -16.87 -0.49 0.67
CA ALA A 154 -17.43 -1.40 1.68
C ALA A 154 -16.53 -2.62 1.96
N PRO A 155 -16.01 -3.36 0.96
CA PRO A 155 -15.09 -4.48 1.21
C PRO A 155 -13.83 -4.08 1.97
N ILE A 156 -13.29 -2.89 1.71
CA ILE A 156 -12.09 -2.35 2.38
C ILE A 156 -12.38 -2.09 3.85
N LEU A 157 -13.50 -1.42 4.16
CA LEU A 157 -13.92 -1.11 5.52
C LEU A 157 -14.28 -2.38 6.31
N GLU A 158 -14.89 -3.37 5.67
CA GLU A 158 -15.17 -4.69 6.25
C GLU A 158 -13.87 -5.43 6.57
N MET A 159 -12.90 -5.44 5.66
CA MET A 159 -11.59 -6.03 5.89
C MET A 159 -10.88 -5.36 7.09
N ALA A 160 -10.90 -4.03 7.17
CA ALA A 160 -10.30 -3.30 8.30
C ALA A 160 -10.92 -3.71 9.65
N ARG A 161 -12.25 -3.84 9.71
CA ARG A 161 -12.94 -4.31 10.93
C ARG A 161 -12.57 -5.76 11.25
N TRP A 162 -12.59 -6.62 10.25
CA TRP A 162 -12.19 -8.02 10.43
C TRP A 162 -10.77 -8.14 10.98
N LEU A 163 -9.80 -7.42 10.40
CA LEU A 163 -8.41 -7.40 10.86
C LEU A 163 -8.31 -6.92 12.32
N SER A 164 -9.03 -5.84 12.66
CA SER A 164 -9.09 -5.30 13.99
C SER A 164 -9.63 -6.31 15.01
N ASP A 165 -10.71 -7.00 14.67
CA ASP A 165 -11.37 -7.97 15.56
C ASP A 165 -10.54 -9.26 15.74
N HIS A 166 -9.68 -9.59 14.75
CA HIS A 166 -8.78 -10.74 14.81
C HIS A 166 -7.36 -10.38 15.29
N GLY A 167 -7.17 -9.18 15.83
CA GLY A 167 -5.89 -8.77 16.44
C GLY A 167 -4.74 -8.59 15.45
N LYS A 168 -5.03 -8.34 14.16
CA LYS A 168 -4.02 -8.14 13.13
C LYS A 168 -3.53 -6.69 13.12
N GLU A 169 -2.23 -6.51 13.26
CA GLU A 169 -1.61 -5.17 13.23
C GLU A 169 -1.77 -4.50 11.86
N MET A 170 -2.19 -3.24 11.87
CA MET A 170 -2.37 -2.44 10.67
C MET A 170 -1.62 -1.10 10.75
N TRP A 171 -0.97 -0.76 9.66
CA TRP A 171 -0.64 0.62 9.32
C TRP A 171 -1.60 1.09 8.25
N VAL A 172 -2.28 2.19 8.51
CA VAL A 172 -3.25 2.73 7.56
C VAL A 172 -2.59 3.84 6.76
N ARG A 173 -2.80 3.83 5.44
CA ARG A 173 -2.30 4.83 4.50
C ARG A 173 -3.44 5.55 3.81
N HIS A 174 -3.26 6.85 3.67
CA HIS A 174 -4.21 7.70 2.93
C HIS A 174 -3.44 8.72 2.11
N VAL A 175 -3.77 8.82 0.82
CA VAL A 175 -3.16 9.82 -0.06
C VAL A 175 -3.98 11.10 -0.02
N VAL A 176 -3.37 12.20 0.39
CA VAL A 176 -3.98 13.52 0.43
C VAL A 176 -3.88 14.16 -0.95
N VAL A 177 -5.00 14.23 -1.65
CA VAL A 177 -5.11 14.84 -2.99
C VAL A 177 -5.95 16.10 -2.88
N PRO A 178 -5.39 17.30 -3.13
CA PRO A 178 -6.11 18.56 -3.00
C PRO A 178 -7.42 18.58 -3.80
N GLY A 179 -8.50 18.92 -3.10
CA GLY A 179 -9.86 18.98 -3.65
C GLY A 179 -10.53 17.62 -3.90
N LEU A 180 -9.90 16.48 -3.53
CA LEU A 180 -10.48 15.16 -3.74
C LEU A 180 -10.58 14.32 -2.47
N THR A 181 -9.51 14.26 -1.64
CA THR A 181 -9.44 13.39 -0.46
C THR A 181 -8.98 14.15 0.79
N ASP A 182 -8.97 15.46 0.75
CA ASP A 182 -8.42 16.37 1.76
C ASP A 182 -9.48 17.17 2.52
N SER A 183 -10.79 16.96 2.22
CA SER A 183 -11.80 17.73 2.89
C SER A 183 -11.86 17.44 4.38
N ARG A 184 -12.06 18.50 5.19
CA ARG A 184 -12.17 18.41 6.65
C ARG A 184 -13.18 17.35 7.09
N GLU A 185 -14.31 17.27 6.41
CA GLU A 185 -15.40 16.34 6.75
C GLU A 185 -14.93 14.89 6.56
N GLU A 186 -14.30 14.58 5.44
CA GLU A 186 -13.81 13.24 5.10
C GLU A 186 -12.68 12.78 6.02
N LEU A 187 -11.74 13.67 6.33
CA LEU A 187 -10.65 13.38 7.26
C LEU A 187 -11.17 13.11 8.68
N LEU A 188 -12.20 13.82 9.13
CA LEU A 188 -12.86 13.55 10.42
C LEU A 188 -13.66 12.26 10.41
N GLU A 189 -14.32 11.91 9.30
CA GLU A 189 -15.00 10.62 9.13
C GLU A 189 -13.98 9.47 9.16
N MET A 190 -12.85 9.62 8.46
CA MET A 190 -11.75 8.65 8.52
C MET A 190 -11.22 8.50 9.94
N LYS A 191 -10.99 9.62 10.66
CA LYS A 191 -10.56 9.57 12.06
C LYS A 191 -11.55 8.79 12.92
N ALA A 192 -12.83 9.08 12.83
CA ALA A 192 -13.85 8.37 13.59
C ALA A 192 -13.85 6.86 13.29
N PHE A 193 -13.64 6.48 12.04
CA PHE A 193 -13.49 5.08 11.65
C PHE A 193 -12.23 4.46 12.26
N LEU A 194 -11.07 5.13 12.16
CA LEU A 194 -9.80 4.66 12.73
C LEU A 194 -9.88 4.49 14.25
N ASP A 195 -10.53 5.42 14.95
CA ASP A 195 -10.75 5.36 16.42
C ASP A 195 -11.61 4.15 16.83
N SER A 196 -12.41 3.60 15.93
CA SER A 196 -13.20 2.38 16.15
C SER A 196 -12.40 1.08 16.04
N LEU A 197 -11.18 1.14 15.46
CA LEU A 197 -10.30 -0.02 15.23
C LEU A 197 -9.29 -0.16 16.38
N LYS A 198 -9.02 -1.41 16.80
CA LYS A 198 -8.19 -1.70 17.99
C LYS A 198 -6.71 -1.95 17.66
N THR A 199 -6.39 -2.22 16.39
CA THR A 199 -5.08 -2.74 15.98
C THR A 199 -4.34 -1.85 14.99
N VAL A 200 -4.82 -0.61 14.79
CA VAL A 200 -4.10 0.40 14.02
C VAL A 200 -2.96 0.94 14.89
N THR A 201 -1.72 0.64 14.51
CA THR A 201 -0.53 1.07 15.25
C THR A 201 0.14 2.28 14.60
N ARG A 202 -0.23 2.59 13.34
CA ARG A 202 0.30 3.73 12.60
C ARG A 202 -0.69 4.21 11.54
N VAL A 203 -0.74 5.52 11.35
CA VAL A 203 -1.45 6.16 10.23
C VAL A 203 -0.45 7.02 9.47
N GLU A 204 -0.44 6.89 8.15
CA GLU A 204 0.43 7.64 7.25
C GLU A 204 -0.42 8.43 6.25
N LEU A 205 -0.38 9.76 6.34
CA LEU A 205 -0.90 10.62 5.29
C LEU A 205 0.22 10.85 4.27
N LEU A 206 -0.05 10.48 3.03
CA LEU A 206 0.91 10.56 1.94
C LEU A 206 0.56 11.73 1.02
N PRO A 207 1.45 12.68 0.79
CA PRO A 207 1.17 13.77 -0.14
C PRO A 207 1.04 13.22 -1.56
N TYR A 208 -0.01 13.62 -2.25
CA TYR A 208 -0.14 13.38 -3.67
C TYR A 208 1.03 14.03 -4.44
N HIS A 209 1.52 13.33 -5.46
CA HIS A 209 2.54 13.84 -6.37
C HIS A 209 2.40 13.23 -7.78
N THR A 210 2.95 13.89 -8.77
CA THR A 210 2.77 13.55 -10.19
C THR A 210 3.84 12.60 -10.76
N MET A 211 4.70 12.00 -9.92
CA MET A 211 5.80 11.12 -10.39
C MET A 211 5.31 9.91 -11.21
N GLY A 212 4.08 9.44 -10.99
CA GLY A 212 3.46 8.38 -11.78
C GLY A 212 3.00 8.80 -13.18
N ARG A 213 2.91 10.11 -13.49
CA ARG A 213 2.31 10.65 -14.72
C ARG A 213 2.92 10.07 -16.00
N ALA A 214 4.26 10.00 -16.07
CA ALA A 214 4.96 9.45 -17.24
C ALA A 214 4.53 8.01 -17.57
N LYS A 215 4.15 7.21 -16.58
CA LYS A 215 3.68 5.84 -16.80
C LYS A 215 2.29 5.81 -17.45
N TRP A 216 1.40 6.77 -17.10
CA TRP A 216 0.11 6.92 -17.76
C TRP A 216 0.28 7.32 -19.22
N GLU A 217 1.16 8.28 -19.49
CA GLU A 217 1.49 8.74 -20.83
C GLU A 217 2.05 7.60 -21.69
N ASN A 218 2.97 6.79 -21.15
CA ASN A 218 3.53 5.62 -21.83
C ASN A 218 2.47 4.55 -22.17
N LEU A 219 1.40 4.46 -21.38
CA LEU A 219 0.27 3.58 -21.64
C LEU A 219 -0.77 4.18 -22.59
N GLY A 220 -0.59 5.43 -23.01
CA GLY A 220 -1.56 6.16 -23.83
C GLY A 220 -2.87 6.50 -23.08
N ILE A 221 -2.83 6.52 -21.74
CA ILE A 221 -3.99 6.81 -20.88
C ILE A 221 -3.90 8.26 -20.41
N PRO A 222 -4.93 9.09 -20.64
CA PRO A 222 -4.95 10.45 -20.12
C PRO A 222 -4.82 10.48 -18.61
N TYR A 223 -3.90 11.32 -18.09
CA TYR A 223 -3.75 11.51 -16.65
C TYR A 223 -4.86 12.44 -16.13
N VAL A 224 -5.83 11.88 -15.42
CA VAL A 224 -7.06 12.61 -15.03
C VAL A 224 -6.84 13.68 -13.97
N LEU A 225 -5.71 13.65 -13.24
CA LEU A 225 -5.33 14.65 -12.24
C LEU A 225 -4.33 15.68 -12.81
N ASP A 226 -4.34 15.88 -14.12
CA ASP A 226 -3.50 16.92 -14.72
C ASP A 226 -3.91 18.31 -14.19
N GLY A 227 -2.92 19.09 -13.73
CA GLY A 227 -3.15 20.39 -13.10
C GLY A 227 -3.51 20.35 -11.61
N VAL A 228 -3.72 19.19 -10.99
CA VAL A 228 -3.89 19.10 -9.52
C VAL A 228 -2.52 19.28 -8.87
N PRO A 229 -2.35 20.27 -7.96
CA PRO A 229 -1.07 20.52 -7.31
C PRO A 229 -0.75 19.44 -6.27
N THR A 230 0.53 19.30 -5.92
CA THR A 230 0.94 18.61 -4.70
C THR A 230 0.48 19.42 -3.48
N PRO A 231 -0.05 18.81 -2.41
CA PRO A 231 -0.42 19.54 -1.21
C PRO A 231 0.80 20.21 -0.58
N THR A 232 0.58 21.39 -0.03
CA THR A 232 1.61 22.15 0.72
C THR A 232 1.90 21.48 2.06
N GLU A 233 3.02 21.86 2.70
CA GLU A 233 3.34 21.40 4.05
C GLU A 233 2.28 21.83 5.08
N GLU A 234 1.65 23.00 4.89
CA GLU A 234 0.59 23.49 5.76
C GLU A 234 -0.67 22.65 5.63
N GLU A 235 -1.11 22.36 4.40
CA GLU A 235 -2.25 21.47 4.14
C GLU A 235 -2.02 20.07 4.70
N MET A 236 -0.81 19.53 4.57
CA MET A 236 -0.46 18.23 5.18
C MET A 236 -0.52 18.28 6.71
N LYS A 237 0.03 19.32 7.35
CA LYS A 237 -0.03 19.50 8.81
C LYS A 237 -1.46 19.64 9.33
N GLU A 238 -2.31 20.36 8.59
CA GLU A 238 -3.73 20.49 8.93
C GLU A 238 -4.45 19.13 8.83
N ALA A 239 -4.20 18.37 7.76
CA ALA A 239 -4.76 17.03 7.60
C ALA A 239 -4.30 16.08 8.74
N GLU A 240 -3.02 16.10 9.11
CA GLU A 240 -2.47 15.32 10.21
C GLU A 240 -3.11 15.68 11.56
N ALA A 241 -3.28 16.98 11.82
CA ALA A 241 -3.92 17.45 13.04
C ALA A 241 -5.40 17.01 13.11
N LEU A 242 -6.11 16.99 11.99
CA LEU A 242 -7.49 16.50 11.92
C LEU A 242 -7.61 15.01 12.19
N VAL A 243 -6.70 14.20 11.65
CA VAL A 243 -6.68 12.74 11.84
C VAL A 243 -6.11 12.36 13.21
N GLY A 244 -5.40 13.28 13.88
CA GLY A 244 -4.82 13.06 15.21
C GLY A 244 -3.52 12.27 15.18
N ILE A 245 -2.75 12.39 14.10
CA ILE A 245 -1.42 11.79 13.97
C ILE A 245 -0.42 12.66 14.76
N PRO A 246 0.45 12.09 15.61
CA PRO A 246 1.50 12.86 16.28
C PRO A 246 2.42 13.53 15.25
N LEU A 247 2.63 14.85 15.40
CA LEU A 247 3.56 15.62 14.57
C LEU A 247 4.95 14.96 14.59
N GLY A 248 5.48 14.64 13.42
CA GLY A 248 6.80 13.98 13.28
C GLY A 248 6.75 12.54 12.77
N THR A 249 5.57 11.96 12.56
CA THR A 249 5.39 10.65 11.90
C THR A 249 5.37 10.73 10.38
N VAL A 250 5.48 11.93 9.82
CA VAL A 250 5.47 12.14 8.36
C VAL A 250 6.83 11.83 7.77
N PHE A 251 6.82 11.09 6.69
CA PHE A 251 8.00 10.91 5.84
C PHE A 251 8.36 12.23 5.13
N SER A 252 9.20 13.05 5.77
CA SER A 252 9.83 14.23 5.15
C SER A 252 10.82 13.89 4.02
N GLY A 253 10.88 12.63 3.60
CA GLY A 253 11.86 12.13 2.64
C GLY A 253 11.65 12.55 1.18
N PHE A 254 10.51 13.14 0.82
CA PHE A 254 10.23 13.51 -0.58
C PHE A 254 10.15 15.01 -0.86
N LEU A 255 10.24 15.89 0.13
CA LEU A 255 10.11 17.34 -0.07
C LEU A 255 11.44 18.09 -0.28
N SER A 256 12.57 17.41 -0.28
CA SER A 256 13.87 18.04 -0.60
C SER A 256 14.37 17.62 -1.99
N VAL A 257 13.66 18.01 -3.04
CA VAL A 257 14.33 18.26 -4.32
C VAL A 257 14.98 19.65 -4.19
N PRO A 258 16.32 19.77 -4.21
CA PRO A 258 16.94 21.10 -4.24
C PRO A 258 16.46 21.78 -5.52
N SER A 259 15.85 22.96 -5.40
CA SER A 259 15.65 23.86 -6.51
C SER A 259 17.03 24.13 -7.13
N GLY A 260 17.34 23.40 -8.19
CA GLY A 260 18.54 23.62 -8.98
C GLY A 260 18.51 25.05 -9.50
N ASN A 261 19.39 25.89 -8.98
CA ASN A 261 19.72 27.18 -9.57
C ASN A 261 20.07 26.97 -11.04
N THR A 262 19.19 27.41 -11.92
CA THR A 262 19.56 27.77 -13.29
C THR A 262 20.22 29.14 -13.22
N GLU A 263 21.52 29.17 -13.02
CA GLU A 263 22.36 30.30 -13.40
C GLU A 263 23.64 29.79 -14.07
N LYS A 264 23.73 30.21 -15.34
CA LYS A 264 24.80 30.26 -16.34
C LYS A 264 24.95 29.06 -17.26
#